data_41fe471797e2e2c2852c140929e267df
#
_entry.id   41fe471797e2e2c2852c140929e267df
#
_cell.length_a   1.000
_cell.length_b   1.000
_cell.length_c   1.000
_cell.angle_alpha   90.00
_cell.angle_beta   90.00
_cell.angle_gamma   90.00
#
_symmetry.space_group_name_H-M   'P 1'
#
loop_
_entity.id
_entity.type
_entity.pdbx_description
1 polymer ?
#
loop_
_entity_poly.entity_id
_entity_poly.type
_entity_poly.pdbx_seq_one_letter_code
_entity_poly.pdbx_strand_id
1 'polypeptide(L)'
;MRILLQQRQIAICSASIAVYAVGDAFSIATDTASHPSGTRTKAKAKRCQWILAVSGQMQSMNSLVVVAGGLAIMVLLLLSAFFSSSETAIFSLSREWIEQQATTPDRRAHVLKELHDDPHRLLVTLLVGNNIVNIAISSIMTVLVASYLAPGPAVIATTVVTSVLILILGEIVPKAFGLGNAKHWALTIAAPIGYVERGLAPLITLFDGITRRM
;
A
#
# COMPACT_ATOMS: atom_id res chain seq x y z
N MET A 1 7.91 13.51 -7.73
CA MET A 1 8.38 13.86 -9.07
C MET A 1 9.68 13.12 -9.48
N ARG A 2 10.69 12.99 -8.62
CA ARG A 2 11.93 12.21 -8.93
C ARG A 2 11.68 10.70 -9.11
N ILE A 3 10.79 10.08 -8.34
CA ILE A 3 10.47 8.64 -8.42
C ILE A 3 9.77 8.28 -9.75
N LEU A 4 8.91 9.15 -10.29
CA LEU A 4 8.25 8.94 -11.59
C LEU A 4 9.21 9.05 -12.78
N LEU A 5 10.25 9.89 -12.67
CA LEU A 5 11.30 10.00 -13.69
C LEU A 5 12.21 8.77 -13.66
N GLN A 6 12.49 8.21 -12.49
CA GLN A 6 13.30 7.00 -12.35
C GLN A 6 12.56 5.76 -12.88
N GLN A 7 11.26 5.66 -12.67
CA GLN A 7 10.40 4.61 -13.23
C GLN A 7 10.34 4.67 -14.78
N ARG A 8 10.25 5.86 -15.37
CA ARG A 8 10.32 6.03 -16.83
C ARG A 8 11.68 5.65 -17.40
N GLN A 9 12.77 5.98 -16.72
CA GLN A 9 14.12 5.59 -17.15
C GLN A 9 14.31 4.07 -17.11
N ILE A 10 13.78 3.38 -16.08
CA ILE A 10 13.85 1.92 -15.96
C ILE A 10 13.01 1.25 -17.06
N ALA A 11 11.81 1.74 -17.35
CA ALA A 11 10.95 1.22 -18.42
C ALA A 11 11.56 1.41 -19.81
N ILE A 12 12.20 2.55 -20.07
CA ILE A 12 12.89 2.83 -21.35
C ILE A 12 14.14 1.97 -21.49
N CYS A 13 14.90 1.76 -20.41
CA CYS A 13 16.06 0.87 -20.42
C CYS A 13 15.65 -0.59 -20.65
N SER A 14 14.57 -1.06 -20.02
CA SER A 14 14.01 -2.40 -20.19
C SER A 14 13.53 -2.64 -21.63
N ALA A 15 12.82 -1.69 -22.23
CA ALA A 15 12.38 -1.75 -23.61
C ALA A 15 13.56 -1.71 -24.62
N SER A 16 14.56 -0.88 -24.36
CA SER A 16 15.79 -0.86 -25.17
C SER A 16 16.57 -2.16 -25.13
N ILE A 17 16.68 -2.77 -23.92
CA ILE A 17 17.39 -4.06 -23.78
C ILE A 17 16.65 -5.18 -24.51
N ALA A 18 15.30 -5.19 -24.48
CA ALA A 18 14.50 -6.16 -25.21
C ALA A 18 14.66 -6.02 -26.75
N VAL A 19 14.69 -4.79 -27.25
CA VAL A 19 14.89 -4.50 -28.69
C VAL A 19 16.31 -4.87 -29.12
N TYR A 20 17.33 -4.60 -28.29
CA TYR A 20 18.71 -5.01 -28.58
C TYR A 20 18.91 -6.53 -28.54
N ALA A 21 18.26 -7.22 -27.58
CA ALA A 21 18.34 -8.71 -27.49
C ALA A 21 17.69 -9.38 -28.71
N VAL A 22 16.57 -8.85 -29.23
CA VAL A 22 15.93 -9.35 -30.46
C VAL A 22 16.77 -9.02 -31.71
N GLY A 23 17.38 -7.84 -31.78
CA GLY A 23 18.28 -7.45 -32.87
C GLY A 23 19.53 -8.30 -32.94
N ASP A 24 20.15 -8.59 -31.77
CA ASP A 24 21.34 -9.45 -31.71
C ASP A 24 21.03 -10.94 -32.03
N ALA A 25 19.83 -11.44 -31.62
CA ALA A 25 19.38 -12.79 -31.97
C ALA A 25 19.17 -12.94 -33.49
N PHE A 26 18.65 -11.91 -34.14
CA PHE A 26 18.46 -11.90 -35.60
C PHE A 26 19.80 -11.77 -36.35
N SER A 27 20.73 -10.97 -35.82
CA SER A 27 22.09 -10.83 -36.38
C SER A 27 22.92 -12.11 -36.25
N ILE A 28 22.74 -12.89 -35.19
CA ILE A 28 23.43 -14.18 -34.98
C ILE A 28 22.92 -15.23 -35.98
N ALA A 29 21.66 -15.18 -36.36
CA ALA A 29 21.07 -16.12 -37.35
C ALA A 29 21.56 -15.87 -38.78
N THR A 30 22.01 -14.64 -39.08
CA THR A 30 22.46 -14.27 -40.44
C THR A 30 24.00 -14.36 -40.63
N ASP A 31 24.78 -14.45 -39.53
CA ASP A 31 26.25 -14.35 -39.56
C ASP A 31 26.99 -15.73 -39.45
N THR A 32 26.29 -16.83 -39.77
CA THR A 32 26.89 -18.20 -39.76
C THR A 32 27.73 -18.52 -40.95
N ALA A 33 28.04 -17.57 -41.84
CA ALA A 33 28.88 -17.76 -42.98
C ALA A 33 29.93 -16.64 -43.10
N SER A 34 31.05 -16.72 -42.33
CA SER A 34 32.42 -16.36 -42.72
C SER A 34 33.31 -15.88 -41.57
N HIS A 35 34.44 -16.60 -41.40
CA HIS A 35 35.72 -16.26 -40.80
C HIS A 35 35.89 -16.23 -39.27
N PRO A 36 36.81 -17.07 -38.70
CA PRO A 36 37.14 -17.08 -37.26
C PRO A 36 38.33 -16.16 -36.98
N SER A 37 38.12 -15.04 -36.27
CA SER A 37 39.20 -14.31 -35.65
C SER A 37 39.03 -14.36 -34.10
N GLY A 38 39.96 -14.99 -33.40
CA GLY A 38 39.93 -15.31 -31.97
C GLY A 38 39.87 -14.12 -30.98
N THR A 39 39.83 -12.91 -31.46
CA THR A 39 39.67 -11.69 -30.65
C THR A 39 38.19 -11.33 -30.43
N ARG A 40 37.30 -11.70 -31.35
CA ARG A 40 35.85 -11.46 -31.23
C ARG A 40 35.17 -12.36 -30.19
N THR A 41 35.67 -13.59 -29.98
CA THR A 41 35.10 -14.53 -29.02
C THR A 41 35.30 -14.10 -27.57
N LYS A 42 36.43 -13.52 -27.22
CA LYS A 42 36.71 -12.99 -25.87
C LYS A 42 35.90 -11.76 -25.54
N ALA A 43 35.62 -10.89 -26.51
CA ALA A 43 34.77 -9.72 -26.33
C ALA A 43 33.28 -10.10 -26.19
N LYS A 44 32.80 -11.08 -26.99
CA LYS A 44 31.42 -11.64 -26.84
C LYS A 44 31.24 -12.34 -25.50
N ALA A 45 32.20 -13.13 -25.03
CA ALA A 45 32.11 -13.78 -23.71
C ALA A 45 32.07 -12.80 -22.55
N LYS A 46 32.89 -11.73 -22.57
CA LYS A 46 32.82 -10.66 -21.54
C LYS A 46 31.50 -9.94 -21.57
N ARG A 47 30.92 -9.67 -22.73
CA ARG A 47 29.64 -9.01 -22.88
C ARG A 47 28.48 -9.88 -22.37
N CYS A 48 28.48 -11.19 -22.70
CA CYS A 48 27.51 -12.14 -22.12
C CYS A 48 27.63 -12.25 -20.59
N GLN A 49 28.85 -12.29 -20.06
CA GLN A 49 29.06 -12.33 -18.62
C GLN A 49 28.60 -11.07 -17.91
N TRP A 50 28.74 -9.91 -18.54
CA TRP A 50 28.24 -8.64 -18.02
C TRP A 50 26.70 -8.57 -18.05
N ILE A 51 26.07 -9.02 -19.14
CA ILE A 51 24.60 -9.11 -19.27
C ILE A 51 24.02 -10.06 -18.22
N LEU A 52 24.63 -11.21 -17.99
CA LEU A 52 24.22 -12.18 -16.96
C LEU A 52 24.40 -11.62 -15.54
N ALA A 53 25.48 -10.87 -15.28
CA ALA A 53 25.69 -10.21 -14.00
C ALA A 53 24.64 -9.11 -13.73
N VAL A 54 24.34 -8.30 -14.73
CA VAL A 54 23.30 -7.24 -14.63
C VAL A 54 21.90 -7.83 -14.48
N SER A 55 21.59 -8.90 -15.24
CA SER A 55 20.29 -9.57 -15.11
C SER A 55 20.10 -10.25 -13.76
N GLY A 56 21.16 -10.88 -13.21
CA GLY A 56 21.13 -11.45 -11.87
C GLY A 56 20.95 -10.40 -10.76
N GLN A 57 21.54 -9.23 -10.93
CA GLN A 57 21.39 -8.11 -9.99
C GLN A 57 19.99 -7.47 -10.07
N MET A 58 19.40 -7.38 -11.26
CA MET A 58 18.01 -6.95 -11.42
C MET A 58 17.02 -7.94 -10.83
N GLN A 59 17.29 -9.23 -10.91
CA GLN A 59 16.44 -10.29 -10.37
C GLN A 59 16.43 -10.29 -8.83
N SER A 60 17.56 -10.04 -8.19
CA SER A 60 17.65 -9.91 -6.72
C SER A 60 16.97 -8.63 -6.20
N MET A 61 17.09 -7.52 -6.92
CA MET A 61 16.37 -6.29 -6.60
C MET A 61 14.84 -6.45 -6.72
N ASN A 62 14.37 -7.18 -7.73
CA ASN A 62 12.95 -7.44 -7.89
C ASN A 62 12.38 -8.29 -6.74
N SER A 63 13.09 -9.31 -6.27
CA SER A 63 12.66 -10.14 -5.15
C SER A 63 12.57 -9.35 -3.84
N LEU A 64 13.51 -8.48 -3.57
CA LEU A 64 13.51 -7.63 -2.38
C LEU A 64 12.35 -6.61 -2.41
N VAL A 65 12.09 -6.00 -3.54
CA VAL A 65 10.96 -5.07 -3.73
C VAL A 65 9.62 -5.77 -3.53
N VAL A 66 9.49 -7.01 -4.03
CA VAL A 66 8.25 -7.80 -3.87
C VAL A 66 8.03 -8.18 -2.42
N VAL A 67 9.05 -8.66 -1.73
CA VAL A 67 8.95 -9.01 -0.31
C VAL A 67 8.66 -7.77 0.54
N ALA A 68 9.37 -6.68 0.33
CA ALA A 68 9.13 -5.42 1.05
C ALA A 68 7.74 -4.86 0.76
N GLY A 69 7.30 -4.87 -0.49
CA GLY A 69 5.96 -4.44 -0.89
C GLY A 69 4.85 -5.32 -0.30
N GLY A 70 5.04 -6.63 -0.30
CA GLY A 70 4.12 -7.58 0.33
C GLY A 70 3.99 -7.37 1.84
N LEU A 71 5.11 -7.17 2.53
CA LEU A 71 5.12 -6.81 3.97
C LEU A 71 4.42 -5.47 4.22
N ALA A 72 4.69 -4.46 3.40
CA ALA A 72 4.04 -3.16 3.49
C ALA A 72 2.52 -3.27 3.32
N ILE A 73 2.03 -4.04 2.34
CA ILE A 73 0.60 -4.30 2.16
C ILE A 73 0.01 -5.01 3.37
N MET A 74 0.69 -6.00 3.94
CA MET A 74 0.22 -6.70 5.15
C MET A 74 0.05 -5.73 6.32
N VAL A 75 1.03 -4.88 6.59
CA VAL A 75 0.97 -3.86 7.64
C VAL A 75 -0.16 -2.87 7.39
N LEU A 76 -0.31 -2.39 6.15
CA LEU A 76 -1.38 -1.47 5.78
C LEU A 76 -2.77 -2.11 5.87
N LEU A 77 -2.93 -3.39 5.54
CA LEU A 77 -4.19 -4.12 5.73
C LEU A 77 -4.56 -4.22 7.22
N LEU A 78 -3.60 -4.50 8.08
CA LEU A 78 -3.83 -4.51 9.53
C LEU A 78 -4.23 -3.11 10.04
N LEU A 79 -3.64 -2.06 9.48
CA LEU A 79 -3.98 -0.68 9.83
C LEU A 79 -5.37 -0.29 9.30
N SER A 80 -5.74 -0.70 8.09
CA SER A 80 -7.10 -0.55 7.54
C SER A 80 -8.13 -1.28 8.41
N ALA A 81 -7.85 -2.53 8.78
CA ALA A 81 -8.68 -3.32 9.67
C ALA A 81 -8.83 -2.67 11.06
N PHE A 82 -7.76 -2.07 11.58
CA PHE A 82 -7.79 -1.31 12.82
C PHE A 82 -8.74 -0.11 12.73
N PHE A 83 -8.63 0.75 11.71
CA PHE A 83 -9.52 1.89 11.54
C PHE A 83 -10.97 1.47 11.35
N SER A 84 -11.22 0.47 10.52
CA SER A 84 -12.55 -0.04 10.19
C SER A 84 -13.25 -0.67 11.40
N SER A 85 -12.53 -1.47 12.20
CA SER A 85 -13.07 -2.06 13.43
C SER A 85 -13.30 -1.01 14.53
N SER A 86 -12.42 0.01 14.58
CA SER A 86 -12.52 1.10 15.54
C SER A 86 -13.76 1.96 15.29
N GLU A 87 -14.00 2.31 14.03
CA GLU A 87 -15.20 3.04 13.60
C GLU A 87 -16.47 2.34 14.11
N THR A 88 -16.61 1.07 13.75
CA THR A 88 -17.81 0.29 14.10
C THR A 88 -17.94 0.09 15.60
N ALA A 89 -16.85 -0.19 16.31
CA ALA A 89 -16.89 -0.40 17.76
C ALA A 89 -17.35 0.85 18.52
N ILE A 90 -16.76 2.02 18.21
CA ILE A 90 -17.09 3.25 18.95
C ILE A 90 -18.52 3.71 18.64
N PHE A 91 -18.91 3.72 17.37
CA PHE A 91 -20.25 4.19 16.98
C PHE A 91 -21.38 3.21 17.30
N SER A 92 -21.08 1.95 17.64
CA SER A 92 -22.11 1.01 18.11
C SER A 92 -22.43 1.12 19.62
N LEU A 93 -21.62 1.88 20.38
CA LEU A 93 -21.86 2.07 21.82
C LEU A 93 -22.87 3.17 22.08
N SER A 94 -23.74 2.95 23.09
CA SER A 94 -24.65 4.00 23.52
C SER A 94 -23.91 5.05 24.37
N ARG A 95 -24.36 6.29 24.27
CA ARG A 95 -23.81 7.42 25.01
C ARG A 95 -23.84 7.18 26.53
N GLU A 96 -24.96 6.62 27.02
CA GLU A 96 -25.14 6.33 28.42
C GLU A 96 -24.10 5.35 28.95
N TRP A 97 -23.74 4.33 28.14
CA TRP A 97 -22.71 3.36 28.52
C TRP A 97 -21.33 4.03 28.62
N ILE A 98 -20.99 4.92 27.68
CA ILE A 98 -19.71 5.65 27.68
C ILE A 98 -19.62 6.58 28.88
N GLU A 99 -20.69 7.32 29.18
CA GLU A 99 -20.78 8.21 30.34
C GLU A 99 -20.62 7.42 31.66
N GLN A 100 -21.28 6.27 31.77
CA GLN A 100 -21.15 5.38 32.93
C GLN A 100 -19.71 4.84 33.09
N GLN A 101 -19.06 4.46 31.98
CA GLN A 101 -17.65 4.04 32.03
C GLN A 101 -16.71 5.17 32.44
N ALA A 102 -16.98 6.40 32.04
CA ALA A 102 -16.17 7.55 32.38
C ALA A 102 -16.23 7.93 33.88
N THR A 103 -17.16 7.37 34.68
CA THR A 103 -17.15 7.53 36.12
C THR A 103 -16.12 6.63 36.82
N THR A 104 -15.56 5.64 36.08
CA THR A 104 -14.49 4.77 36.59
C THR A 104 -13.15 5.48 36.53
N PRO A 105 -12.15 5.14 37.39
CA PRO A 105 -10.82 5.75 37.37
C PRO A 105 -9.96 5.30 36.16
N ASP A 106 -10.56 4.64 35.15
CA ASP A 106 -9.85 4.18 33.96
C ASP A 106 -9.62 5.33 32.96
N ARG A 107 -8.35 5.67 32.75
CA ARG A 107 -7.94 6.70 31.78
C ARG A 107 -8.47 6.43 30.35
N ARG A 108 -8.63 5.15 29.97
CA ARG A 108 -9.12 4.78 28.64
C ARG A 108 -10.57 5.18 28.44
N ALA A 109 -11.38 5.05 29.48
CA ALA A 109 -12.78 5.45 29.47
C ALA A 109 -12.93 6.97 29.32
N HIS A 110 -12.07 7.76 29.96
CA HIS A 110 -12.06 9.22 29.81
C HIS A 110 -11.67 9.65 28.39
N VAL A 111 -10.63 9.02 27.80
CA VAL A 111 -10.25 9.29 26.41
C VAL A 111 -11.37 8.89 25.45
N LEU A 112 -12.02 7.75 25.66
CA LEU A 112 -13.15 7.31 24.84
C LEU A 112 -14.30 8.32 24.89
N LYS A 113 -14.60 8.86 26.07
CA LYS A 113 -15.61 9.90 26.24
C LYS A 113 -15.23 11.17 25.50
N GLU A 114 -13.97 11.65 25.64
CA GLU A 114 -13.45 12.82 24.94
C GLU A 114 -13.59 12.68 23.42
N LEU A 115 -13.26 11.51 22.87
CA LEU A 115 -13.44 11.20 21.46
C LEU A 115 -14.92 11.16 21.02
N HIS A 116 -15.82 10.67 21.89
CA HIS A 116 -17.23 10.56 21.58
C HIS A 116 -17.99 11.90 21.74
N ASP A 117 -17.47 12.82 22.53
CA ASP A 117 -18.05 14.16 22.72
C ASP A 117 -17.91 15.04 21.45
N ASP A 118 -16.94 14.74 20.55
CA ASP A 118 -16.85 15.34 19.21
C ASP A 118 -16.96 14.26 18.11
N PRO A 119 -18.16 13.72 17.84
CA PRO A 119 -18.36 12.62 16.92
C PRO A 119 -18.03 13.00 15.46
N HIS A 120 -18.16 14.26 15.08
CA HIS A 120 -17.81 14.73 13.74
C HIS A 120 -16.30 14.62 13.50
N ARG A 121 -15.52 15.12 14.43
CA ARG A 121 -14.07 15.10 14.38
C ARG A 121 -13.52 13.66 14.41
N LEU A 122 -14.09 12.82 15.27
CA LEU A 122 -13.75 11.39 15.32
C LEU A 122 -14.03 10.68 13.99
N LEU A 123 -15.23 10.90 13.41
CA LEU A 123 -15.65 10.30 12.14
C LEU A 123 -14.71 10.73 11.01
N VAL A 124 -14.39 12.01 10.89
CA VAL A 124 -13.46 12.52 9.89
C VAL A 124 -12.07 11.90 10.07
N THR A 125 -11.59 11.78 11.32
CA THR A 125 -10.29 11.15 11.62
C THR A 125 -10.23 9.72 11.14
N LEU A 126 -11.24 8.90 11.47
CA LEU A 126 -11.28 7.49 11.10
C LEU A 126 -11.46 7.30 9.60
N LEU A 127 -12.34 8.10 8.96
CA LEU A 127 -12.57 8.07 7.53
C LEU A 127 -11.33 8.43 6.73
N VAL A 128 -10.68 9.55 7.09
CA VAL A 128 -9.46 10.01 6.41
C VAL A 128 -8.31 9.02 6.62
N GLY A 129 -8.13 8.53 7.85
CA GLY A 129 -7.10 7.54 8.16
C GLY A 129 -7.27 6.27 7.33
N ASN A 130 -8.48 5.71 7.29
CA ASN A 130 -8.78 4.52 6.50
C ASN A 130 -8.58 4.75 4.99
N ASN A 131 -9.03 5.88 4.45
CA ASN A 131 -8.85 6.20 3.03
C ASN A 131 -7.38 6.36 2.63
N ILE A 132 -6.55 7.02 3.46
CA ILE A 132 -5.10 7.14 3.19
C ILE A 132 -4.46 5.76 3.10
N VAL A 133 -4.80 4.86 4.02
CA VAL A 133 -4.28 3.49 4.05
C VAL A 133 -4.73 2.71 2.81
N ASN A 134 -5.99 2.78 2.43
CA ASN A 134 -6.53 2.09 1.26
C ASN A 134 -5.91 2.59 -0.06
N ILE A 135 -5.66 3.90 -0.19
CA ILE A 135 -4.93 4.48 -1.33
C ILE A 135 -3.48 3.99 -1.36
N ALA A 136 -2.81 3.90 -0.20
CA ALA A 136 -1.45 3.39 -0.11
C ALA A 136 -1.37 1.91 -0.54
N ILE A 137 -2.30 1.05 -0.08
CA ILE A 137 -2.40 -0.36 -0.49
C ILE A 137 -2.55 -0.45 -2.01
N SER A 138 -3.50 0.30 -2.59
CA SER A 138 -3.77 0.28 -4.03
C SER A 138 -2.56 0.74 -4.84
N SER A 139 -1.83 1.75 -4.36
CA SER A 139 -0.62 2.27 -5.02
C SER A 139 0.51 1.25 -5.03
N ILE A 140 0.78 0.60 -3.89
CA ILE A 140 1.82 -0.44 -3.78
C ILE A 140 1.44 -1.67 -4.61
N MET A 141 0.18 -2.10 -4.54
CA MET A 141 -0.33 -3.22 -5.33
C MET A 141 -0.16 -2.99 -6.83
N THR A 142 -0.47 -1.77 -7.31
CA THR A 142 -0.30 -1.39 -8.71
C THR A 142 1.17 -1.53 -9.15
N VAL A 143 2.11 -1.07 -8.33
CA VAL A 143 3.55 -1.20 -8.64
C VAL A 143 3.99 -2.65 -8.68
N LEU A 144 3.53 -3.48 -7.72
CA LEU A 144 3.87 -4.90 -7.68
C LEU A 144 3.32 -5.66 -8.87
N VAL A 145 2.04 -5.48 -9.21
CA VAL A 145 1.39 -6.21 -10.31
C VAL A 145 1.94 -5.78 -11.67
N ALA A 146 2.24 -4.49 -11.85
CA ALA A 146 2.84 -3.97 -13.09
C ALA A 146 4.23 -4.58 -13.39
N SER A 147 4.89 -5.16 -12.40
CA SER A 147 6.17 -5.86 -12.57
C SER A 147 6.02 -7.26 -13.20
N TYR A 148 4.82 -7.84 -13.18
CA TYR A 148 4.56 -9.21 -13.62
C TYR A 148 3.61 -9.33 -14.81
N LEU A 149 2.71 -8.37 -15.01
CA LEU A 149 1.70 -8.41 -16.06
C LEU A 149 1.89 -7.28 -17.09
N ALA A 150 1.49 -7.57 -18.34
CA ALA A 150 1.42 -6.56 -19.38
C ALA A 150 0.44 -5.42 -19.02
N PRO A 151 0.66 -4.18 -19.50
CA PRO A 151 -0.07 -2.98 -19.03
C PRO A 151 -1.60 -3.08 -19.05
N GLY A 152 -2.20 -3.71 -20.04
CA GLY A 152 -3.67 -3.82 -20.15
C GLY A 152 -4.31 -4.72 -19.09
N PRO A 153 -4.01 -6.02 -19.06
CA PRO A 153 -4.55 -6.96 -18.07
C PRO A 153 -4.12 -6.66 -16.64
N ALA A 154 -2.94 -6.04 -16.44
CA ALA A 154 -2.46 -5.68 -15.12
C ALA A 154 -3.41 -4.72 -14.40
N VAL A 155 -3.94 -3.71 -15.08
CA VAL A 155 -4.85 -2.72 -14.48
C VAL A 155 -6.12 -3.38 -13.97
N ILE A 156 -6.75 -4.22 -14.78
CA ILE A 156 -7.99 -4.93 -14.40
C ILE A 156 -7.74 -5.87 -13.23
N ALA A 157 -6.70 -6.71 -13.33
CA ALA A 157 -6.34 -7.66 -12.28
C ALA A 157 -6.04 -6.94 -10.96
N THR A 158 -5.26 -5.86 -10.99
CA THR A 158 -4.93 -5.07 -9.79
C THR A 158 -6.20 -4.50 -9.17
N THR A 159 -7.07 -3.89 -9.96
CA THR A 159 -8.29 -3.27 -9.45
C THR A 159 -9.19 -4.30 -8.77
N VAL A 160 -9.46 -5.43 -9.41
CA VAL A 160 -10.32 -6.49 -8.87
C VAL A 160 -9.72 -7.10 -7.61
N VAL A 161 -8.46 -7.55 -7.67
CA VAL A 161 -7.79 -8.21 -6.53
C VAL A 161 -7.68 -7.26 -5.34
N THR A 162 -7.24 -6.03 -5.56
CA THR A 162 -7.09 -5.04 -4.48
C THR A 162 -8.43 -4.67 -3.87
N SER A 163 -9.47 -4.47 -4.69
CA SER A 163 -10.82 -4.15 -4.19
C SER A 163 -11.40 -5.26 -3.33
N VAL A 164 -11.31 -6.52 -3.78
CA VAL A 164 -11.78 -7.67 -3.00
C VAL A 164 -11.00 -7.84 -1.71
N LEU A 165 -9.69 -7.66 -1.75
CA LEU A 165 -8.81 -7.81 -0.61
C LEU A 165 -9.08 -6.74 0.46
N ILE A 166 -9.18 -5.47 0.06
CA ILE A 166 -9.51 -4.37 0.97
C ILE A 166 -10.92 -4.54 1.53
N LEU A 167 -11.90 -4.85 0.68
CA LEU A 167 -13.29 -5.00 1.09
C LEU A 167 -13.48 -6.11 2.14
N ILE A 168 -12.88 -7.28 1.91
CA ILE A 168 -13.04 -8.42 2.82
C ILE A 168 -12.18 -8.24 4.07
N LEU A 169 -10.86 -8.06 3.92
CA LEU A 169 -9.90 -8.06 5.03
C LEU A 169 -9.75 -6.69 5.71
N GLY A 170 -9.93 -5.60 4.97
CA GLY A 170 -9.82 -4.25 5.49
C GLY A 170 -11.13 -3.68 6.05
N GLU A 171 -12.29 -4.16 5.57
CA GLU A 171 -13.57 -3.56 5.95
C GLU A 171 -14.59 -4.54 6.52
N ILE A 172 -15.06 -5.56 5.79
CA ILE A 172 -16.19 -6.41 6.23
C ILE A 172 -15.84 -7.18 7.51
N VAL A 173 -14.75 -7.96 7.46
CA VAL A 173 -14.35 -8.80 8.60
C VAL A 173 -14.00 -7.97 9.85
N PRO A 174 -13.22 -6.87 9.75
CA PRO A 174 -12.93 -6.02 10.90
C PRO A 174 -14.17 -5.31 11.47
N LYS A 175 -15.10 -4.85 10.62
CA LYS A 175 -16.36 -4.24 11.09
C LYS A 175 -17.22 -5.25 11.85
N ALA A 176 -17.33 -6.48 11.36
CA ALA A 176 -18.03 -7.55 12.07
C ALA A 176 -17.38 -7.86 13.43
N PHE A 177 -16.05 -7.88 13.50
CA PHE A 177 -15.31 -8.05 14.74
C PHE A 177 -15.54 -6.88 15.71
N GLY A 178 -15.44 -5.63 15.22
CA GLY A 178 -15.67 -4.41 15.99
C GLY A 178 -17.06 -4.38 16.62
N LEU A 179 -18.09 -4.77 15.86
CA LEU A 179 -19.47 -4.86 16.35
C LEU A 179 -19.63 -5.94 17.44
N GLY A 180 -19.08 -7.12 17.22
CA GLY A 180 -19.19 -8.24 18.16
C GLY A 180 -18.47 -8.00 19.50
N ASN A 181 -17.40 -7.19 19.52
CA ASN A 181 -16.57 -6.92 20.67
C ASN A 181 -16.53 -5.44 21.09
N ALA A 182 -17.55 -4.66 20.74
CA ALA A 182 -17.56 -3.20 20.80
C ALA A 182 -17.08 -2.63 22.13
N LYS A 183 -17.61 -3.11 23.27
CA LYS A 183 -17.31 -2.58 24.60
C LYS A 183 -15.83 -2.74 24.98
N HIS A 184 -15.27 -3.92 24.78
CA HIS A 184 -13.88 -4.19 25.12
C HIS A 184 -12.92 -3.54 24.13
N TRP A 185 -13.25 -3.63 22.84
CA TRP A 185 -12.43 -3.11 21.77
C TRP A 185 -12.34 -1.57 21.80
N ALA A 186 -13.46 -0.86 22.01
CA ALA A 186 -13.47 0.60 22.09
C ALA A 186 -12.56 1.16 23.20
N LEU A 187 -12.54 0.54 24.38
CA LEU A 187 -11.63 0.92 25.47
C LEU A 187 -10.16 0.70 25.09
N THR A 188 -9.87 -0.38 24.35
CA THR A 188 -8.50 -0.72 23.95
C THR A 188 -7.96 0.26 22.91
N ILE A 189 -8.80 0.68 21.95
CA ILE A 189 -8.41 1.55 20.84
C ILE A 189 -8.52 3.04 21.15
N ALA A 190 -9.17 3.44 22.24
CA ALA A 190 -9.37 4.84 22.60
C ALA A 190 -8.05 5.63 22.61
N ALA A 191 -7.02 5.10 23.29
CA ALA A 191 -5.72 5.76 23.38
C ALA A 191 -5.02 5.90 22.00
N PRO A 192 -4.82 4.82 21.19
CA PRO A 192 -4.21 4.97 19.87
C PRO A 192 -5.00 5.87 18.92
N ILE A 193 -6.34 5.84 18.94
CA ILE A 193 -7.15 6.75 18.11
C ILE A 193 -6.95 8.22 18.53
N GLY A 194 -6.87 8.52 19.83
CA GLY A 194 -6.57 9.87 20.30
C GLY A 194 -5.19 10.38 19.82
N TYR A 195 -4.19 9.52 19.67
CA TYR A 195 -2.91 9.90 19.06
C TYR A 195 -3.04 10.17 17.55
N VAL A 196 -3.78 9.34 16.85
CA VAL A 196 -4.04 9.51 15.40
C VAL A 196 -4.80 10.82 15.16
N GLU A 197 -5.83 11.11 15.95
CA GLU A 197 -6.59 12.35 15.86
C GLU A 197 -5.71 13.60 16.02
N ARG A 198 -4.81 13.59 17.02
CA ARG A 198 -3.85 14.68 17.21
C ARG A 198 -2.87 14.82 16.05
N GLY A 199 -2.42 13.70 15.48
CA GLY A 199 -1.55 13.69 14.31
C GLY A 199 -2.23 14.20 13.04
N LEU A 200 -3.53 13.93 12.87
CA LEU A 200 -4.35 14.37 11.75
C LEU A 200 -5.02 15.73 12.00
N ALA A 201 -4.86 16.34 13.17
CA ALA A 201 -5.48 17.61 13.53
C ALA A 201 -5.34 18.73 12.48
N PRO A 202 -4.16 18.97 11.84
CA PRO A 202 -4.04 19.99 10.81
C PRO A 202 -4.89 19.67 9.57
N LEU A 203 -5.04 18.39 9.23
CA LEU A 203 -5.86 17.98 8.11
C LEU A 203 -7.35 18.10 8.43
N ILE A 204 -7.77 17.72 9.63
CA ILE A 204 -9.15 17.82 10.11
C ILE A 204 -9.61 19.28 10.14
N THR A 205 -8.78 20.20 10.67
CA THR A 205 -9.10 21.63 10.68
C THR A 205 -9.25 22.22 9.28
N LEU A 206 -8.51 21.71 8.31
CA LEU A 206 -8.69 22.10 6.91
C LEU A 206 -10.06 21.67 6.37
N PHE A 207 -10.46 20.43 6.63
CA PHE A 207 -11.80 19.92 6.24
C PHE A 207 -12.93 20.65 6.96
N ASP A 208 -12.82 20.89 8.27
CA ASP A 208 -13.79 21.67 9.05
C ASP A 208 -13.93 23.10 8.51
N GLY A 209 -12.83 23.71 8.11
CA GLY A 209 -12.84 25.06 7.51
C GLY A 209 -13.59 25.13 6.18
N ILE A 210 -13.56 24.02 5.40
CA ILE A 210 -14.30 23.92 4.14
C ILE A 210 -15.78 23.65 4.42
N THR A 211 -16.09 22.71 5.32
CA THR A 211 -17.46 22.28 5.60
C THR A 211 -18.29 23.36 6.33
N ARG A 212 -17.68 24.15 7.21
CA ARG A 212 -18.35 25.24 7.90
C ARG A 212 -18.66 26.44 7.00
N ARG A 213 -18.10 26.52 5.80
CA ARG A 213 -18.39 27.58 4.82
C ARG A 213 -19.51 27.20 3.84
N MET A 214 -19.97 25.95 3.85
CA MET A 214 -21.15 25.48 3.11
C MET A 214 -22.41 25.52 3.98
#